data_4f6a07583e9d7ff112d1c7345613e3bd
#
_entry.id   4f6a07583e9d7ff112d1c7345613e3bd
#
_cell.length_a   1.000
_cell.length_b   1.000
_cell.length_c   1.000
_cell.angle_alpha   90.00
_cell.angle_beta   90.00
_cell.angle_gamma   90.00
#
_symmetry.space_group_name_H-M   'P 1'
#
loop_
_entity.id
_entity.type
_entity.pdbx_description
1 polymer ?
#
loop_
_entity_poly.entity_id
_entity_poly.type
_entity_poly.pdbx_seq_one_letter_code
_entity_poly.pdbx_strand_id
1 'polypeptide(L)'
;MATMRDVARRAGVSAKTVSRVFNHDPHVSVVTKERVETALRELNYVPSTLSTTFRSGRAPVIGVAVPDIADPFFGALAKAVEAVAAVHGMSVVMTSLGEDPTREPAIVQSLLRQSLSGLVIAPIAGDQSYLDAWVARTRLVFVDRRASGIVADSFTEDDHAGAQLATRHLVEHGHVRIGFLGDSTAIPTSRGRLVGYRAALLDAAIDYDESLVVLGALDRRSAAAAFAALERLEEPPTAIFASNARVTMSLVPVLRGHGHLALAGFGDFPMADMLDPSVTVIDQDPAALGTLAAQRILDRLAHPRRRYRRHTVLPVELVERASCLSTG
;
A
#
# COMPACT_ATOMS: atom_id res chain seq x y z
N MET A 1 -1.89 39.53 5.79
CA MET A 1 -1.00 38.47 5.28
C MET A 1 -0.18 39.05 4.13
N ALA A 2 1.15 38.96 4.17
CA ALA A 2 1.98 39.48 3.07
C ALA A 2 1.69 38.71 1.77
N THR A 3 1.81 39.37 0.63
CA THR A 3 1.61 38.80 -0.70
C THR A 3 2.90 38.77 -1.50
N MET A 4 2.96 37.97 -2.57
CA MET A 4 4.10 37.98 -3.51
C MET A 4 4.39 39.40 -4.07
N ARG A 5 3.38 40.24 -4.21
CA ARG A 5 3.54 41.67 -4.62
C ARG A 5 4.23 42.49 -3.54
N ASP A 6 3.95 42.24 -2.28
CA ASP A 6 4.60 42.94 -1.17
C ASP A 6 6.09 42.56 -1.06
N VAL A 7 6.42 41.26 -1.25
CA VAL A 7 7.82 40.79 -1.36
C VAL A 7 8.53 41.47 -2.54
N ALA A 8 7.90 41.51 -3.71
CA ALA A 8 8.45 42.16 -4.89
C ALA A 8 8.74 43.64 -4.65
N ARG A 9 7.81 44.36 -4.02
CA ARG A 9 7.97 45.76 -3.63
C ARG A 9 9.11 45.93 -2.62
N ARG A 10 9.17 45.10 -1.60
CA ARG A 10 10.22 45.16 -0.56
C ARG A 10 11.60 44.82 -1.08
N ALA A 11 11.72 43.86 -2.00
CA ALA A 11 12.98 43.49 -2.66
C ALA A 11 13.35 44.42 -3.83
N GLY A 12 12.50 45.35 -4.28
CA GLY A 12 12.73 46.24 -5.40
C GLY A 12 12.85 45.49 -6.74
N VAL A 13 12.02 44.47 -6.94
CA VAL A 13 12.00 43.62 -8.16
C VAL A 13 10.58 43.40 -8.64
N SER A 14 10.41 42.79 -9.81
CA SER A 14 9.09 42.38 -10.29
C SER A 14 8.59 41.10 -9.56
N ALA A 15 7.27 40.91 -9.49
CA ALA A 15 6.69 39.67 -8.98
C ALA A 15 7.15 38.44 -9.78
N LYS A 16 7.43 38.61 -11.08
CA LYS A 16 8.02 37.58 -11.95
C LYS A 16 9.43 37.21 -11.48
N THR A 17 10.24 38.20 -11.06
CA THR A 17 11.59 37.96 -10.53
C THR A 17 11.52 37.22 -9.20
N VAL A 18 10.61 37.59 -8.29
CA VAL A 18 10.37 36.84 -7.03
C VAL A 18 10.03 35.37 -7.33
N SER A 19 9.12 35.14 -8.29
CA SER A 19 8.75 33.78 -8.73
C SER A 19 9.94 33.01 -9.32
N ARG A 20 10.86 33.69 -10.06
CA ARG A 20 12.07 33.04 -10.62
C ARG A 20 13.07 32.66 -9.51
N VAL A 21 13.28 33.54 -8.54
CA VAL A 21 14.13 33.22 -7.37
C VAL A 21 13.59 32.02 -6.63
N PHE A 22 12.29 32.01 -6.37
CA PHE A 22 11.61 30.92 -5.67
C PHE A 22 11.70 29.58 -6.40
N ASN A 23 11.71 29.60 -7.75
CA ASN A 23 11.86 28.40 -8.58
C ASN A 23 13.34 28.06 -8.88
N HIS A 24 14.30 28.63 -8.16
CA HIS A 24 15.74 28.40 -8.33
C HIS A 24 16.23 28.60 -9.78
N ASP A 25 15.66 29.57 -10.48
CA ASP A 25 16.04 29.88 -11.87
C ASP A 25 17.52 30.27 -11.94
N PRO A 26 18.35 29.54 -12.69
CA PRO A 26 19.82 29.78 -12.75
C PRO A 26 20.18 31.13 -13.37
N HIS A 27 19.24 31.79 -14.03
CA HIS A 27 19.50 33.09 -14.69
C HIS A 27 19.24 34.29 -13.78
N VAL A 28 18.90 34.06 -12.49
CA VAL A 28 18.76 35.12 -11.51
C VAL A 28 20.12 35.33 -10.81
N SER A 29 20.58 36.61 -10.81
CA SER A 29 21.87 36.94 -10.16
C SER A 29 21.82 36.67 -8.66
N VAL A 30 22.99 36.33 -8.07
CA VAL A 30 23.13 36.07 -6.64
C VAL A 30 22.62 37.26 -5.81
N VAL A 31 22.97 38.49 -6.19
CA VAL A 31 22.51 39.70 -5.50
C VAL A 31 20.98 39.84 -5.50
N THR A 32 20.35 39.52 -6.64
CA THR A 32 18.86 39.56 -6.72
C THR A 32 18.24 38.49 -5.84
N LYS A 33 18.84 37.30 -5.80
CA LYS A 33 18.39 36.17 -4.97
C LYS A 33 18.42 36.55 -3.48
N GLU A 34 19.55 37.09 -3.00
CA GLU A 34 19.74 37.51 -1.62
C GLU A 34 18.72 38.59 -1.18
N ARG A 35 18.49 39.59 -2.07
CA ARG A 35 17.48 40.66 -1.81
C ARG A 35 16.08 40.10 -1.64
N VAL A 36 15.69 39.17 -2.49
CA VAL A 36 14.38 38.52 -2.44
C VAL A 36 14.27 37.62 -1.21
N GLU A 37 15.28 36.82 -0.89
CA GLU A 37 15.31 35.98 0.30
C GLU A 37 15.24 36.78 1.60
N THR A 38 15.90 37.93 1.64
CA THR A 38 15.81 38.86 2.78
C THR A 38 14.40 39.43 2.92
N ALA A 39 13.78 39.87 1.82
CA ALA A 39 12.41 40.38 1.85
C ALA A 39 11.39 39.29 2.25
N LEU A 40 11.59 38.03 1.85
CA LEU A 40 10.77 36.89 2.27
C LEU A 40 10.82 36.71 3.79
N ARG A 41 12.04 36.73 4.38
CA ARG A 41 12.23 36.61 5.84
C ARG A 41 11.62 37.79 6.60
N GLU A 42 11.88 39.04 6.18
CA GLU A 42 11.39 40.25 6.85
C GLU A 42 9.86 40.34 6.85
N LEU A 43 9.23 39.90 5.78
CA LEU A 43 7.75 39.91 5.66
C LEU A 43 7.09 38.65 6.19
N ASN A 44 7.90 37.70 6.73
CA ASN A 44 7.43 36.38 7.15
C ASN A 44 6.51 35.76 6.11
N TYR A 45 6.87 35.94 4.82
CA TYR A 45 6.07 35.46 3.71
C TYR A 45 6.38 34.01 3.40
N VAL A 46 5.40 33.16 3.61
CA VAL A 46 5.44 31.75 3.16
C VAL A 46 4.72 31.69 1.81
N PRO A 47 5.43 31.37 0.72
CA PRO A 47 4.82 31.22 -0.57
C PRO A 47 3.73 30.14 -0.54
N SER A 48 2.53 30.50 -0.90
CA SER A 48 1.48 29.51 -1.04
C SER A 48 1.73 28.65 -2.28
N THR A 49 1.57 27.33 -2.16
CA THR A 49 1.60 26.37 -3.29
C THR A 49 0.55 26.70 -4.36
N LEU A 50 -0.46 27.52 -4.05
CA LEU A 50 -1.45 28.02 -4.99
C LEU A 50 -0.82 28.70 -6.22
N SER A 51 0.30 29.41 -6.08
CA SER A 51 0.98 30.07 -7.20
C SER A 51 1.62 29.07 -8.19
N THR A 52 2.10 27.94 -7.70
CA THR A 52 2.65 26.84 -8.52
C THR A 52 1.51 26.07 -9.17
N THR A 53 0.44 25.81 -8.44
CA THR A 53 -0.77 25.16 -8.92
C THR A 53 -1.47 25.97 -10.02
N PHE A 54 -1.49 27.31 -9.91
CA PHE A 54 -2.07 28.18 -10.96
C PHE A 54 -1.32 28.10 -12.29
N ARG A 55 -0.01 27.80 -12.28
CA ARG A 55 0.80 27.75 -13.51
C ARG A 55 0.87 26.35 -14.13
N SER A 56 0.86 25.29 -13.33
CA SER A 56 0.90 23.89 -13.78
C SER A 56 -0.49 23.23 -13.79
N GLY A 57 -1.47 23.82 -13.15
CA GLY A 57 -2.79 23.24 -12.90
C GLY A 57 -2.79 22.09 -11.89
N ARG A 58 -1.62 21.81 -11.26
CA ARG A 58 -1.46 20.69 -10.31
C ARG A 58 -0.54 21.10 -9.17
N ALA A 59 -0.84 20.66 -7.96
CA ALA A 59 0.08 20.73 -6.83
C ALA A 59 1.19 19.68 -6.99
N PRO A 60 2.43 19.96 -6.55
CA PRO A 60 3.50 18.96 -6.51
C PRO A 60 3.27 17.98 -5.35
N VAL A 61 2.15 17.26 -5.40
CA VAL A 61 1.69 16.34 -4.36
C VAL A 61 1.21 15.05 -4.99
N ILE A 62 1.64 13.93 -4.43
CA ILE A 62 1.11 12.60 -4.73
C ILE A 62 0.18 12.19 -3.58
N GLY A 63 -1.04 11.81 -3.90
CA GLY A 63 -1.96 11.19 -2.96
C GLY A 63 -1.66 9.70 -2.81
N VAL A 64 -1.83 9.16 -1.61
CA VAL A 64 -1.80 7.72 -1.33
C VAL A 64 -3.08 7.37 -0.58
N ALA A 65 -3.95 6.58 -1.20
CA ALA A 65 -5.22 6.14 -0.63
C ALA A 65 -5.18 4.61 -0.46
N VAL A 66 -5.24 4.15 0.78
CA VAL A 66 -5.07 2.73 1.15
C VAL A 66 -6.16 2.30 2.12
N PRO A 67 -6.45 1.01 2.25
CA PRO A 67 -7.47 0.55 3.20
C PRO A 67 -7.22 1.03 4.63
N ASP A 68 -6.02 0.83 5.15
CA ASP A 68 -5.64 1.21 6.51
C ASP A 68 -4.19 1.70 6.58
N ILE A 69 -3.97 2.92 7.09
CA ILE A 69 -2.63 3.49 7.27
C ILE A 69 -1.87 2.83 8.43
N ALA A 70 -2.55 2.13 9.32
CA ALA A 70 -1.93 1.41 10.43
C ALA A 70 -1.38 0.04 10.01
N ASP A 71 -1.75 -0.46 8.82
CA ASP A 71 -1.19 -1.69 8.28
C ASP A 71 0.28 -1.47 7.85
N PRO A 72 1.24 -2.23 8.41
CA PRO A 72 2.66 -2.10 8.09
C PRO A 72 2.98 -2.20 6.60
N PHE A 73 2.25 -3.02 5.85
CA PHE A 73 2.39 -3.15 4.41
C PHE A 73 2.15 -1.81 3.69
N PHE A 74 1.02 -1.16 3.99
CA PHE A 74 0.72 0.14 3.37
C PHE A 74 1.59 1.27 3.92
N GLY A 75 2.05 1.18 5.16
CA GLY A 75 3.03 2.09 5.74
C GLY A 75 4.37 2.05 5.00
N ALA A 76 4.90 0.85 4.73
CA ALA A 76 6.14 0.64 3.97
C ALA A 76 6.00 1.11 2.51
N LEU A 77 4.89 0.80 1.86
CA LEU A 77 4.55 1.27 0.52
C LEU A 77 4.54 2.79 0.44
N ALA A 78 3.85 3.46 1.37
CA ALA A 78 3.75 4.92 1.39
C ALA A 78 5.11 5.59 1.63
N LYS A 79 5.96 5.01 2.50
CA LYS A 79 7.33 5.47 2.73
C LYS A 79 8.18 5.39 1.46
N ALA A 80 8.02 4.35 0.65
CA ALA A 80 8.71 4.22 -0.63
C ALA A 80 8.21 5.27 -1.65
N VAL A 81 6.89 5.51 -1.71
CA VAL A 81 6.32 6.59 -2.53
C VAL A 81 6.89 7.95 -2.11
N GLU A 82 6.98 8.22 -0.80
CA GLU A 82 7.54 9.46 -0.27
C GLU A 82 9.01 9.64 -0.66
N ALA A 83 9.82 8.59 -0.54
CA ALA A 83 11.24 8.63 -0.91
C ALA A 83 11.45 9.02 -2.38
N VAL A 84 10.66 8.44 -3.29
CA VAL A 84 10.70 8.80 -4.71
C VAL A 84 10.18 10.21 -4.94
N ALA A 85 9.07 10.60 -4.31
CA ALA A 85 8.47 11.93 -4.46
C ALA A 85 9.41 13.04 -3.99
N ALA A 86 10.11 12.85 -2.86
CA ALA A 86 11.01 13.82 -2.26
C ALA A 86 12.17 14.21 -3.17
N VAL A 87 12.75 13.24 -3.91
CA VAL A 87 13.82 13.50 -4.91
C VAL A 87 13.35 14.47 -6.00
N HIS A 88 12.04 14.49 -6.27
CA HIS A 88 11.41 15.37 -7.28
C HIS A 88 10.75 16.61 -6.68
N GLY A 89 11.02 16.93 -5.41
CA GLY A 89 10.45 18.10 -4.72
C GLY A 89 8.93 18.01 -4.54
N MET A 90 8.38 16.81 -4.47
CA MET A 90 6.96 16.54 -4.27
C MET A 90 6.70 16.07 -2.84
N SER A 91 5.53 16.41 -2.32
CA SER A 91 5.03 15.92 -1.03
C SER A 91 4.06 14.75 -1.21
N VAL A 92 3.87 13.97 -0.15
CA VAL A 92 2.87 12.89 -0.12
C VAL A 92 1.78 13.23 0.90
N VAL A 93 0.53 12.98 0.52
CA VAL A 93 -0.64 13.04 1.42
C VAL A 93 -1.29 11.68 1.42
N MET A 94 -1.43 11.10 2.61
CA MET A 94 -1.98 9.75 2.79
C MET A 94 -3.37 9.79 3.45
N THR A 95 -4.26 8.88 3.06
CA THR A 95 -5.58 8.70 3.66
C THR A 95 -5.96 7.23 3.76
N SER A 96 -6.68 6.87 4.83
CA SER A 96 -7.35 5.57 4.94
C SER A 96 -8.71 5.60 4.25
N LEU A 97 -9.02 4.54 3.51
CA LEU A 97 -10.34 4.32 2.90
C LEU A 97 -11.31 3.65 3.89
N GLY A 98 -10.76 2.93 4.88
CA GLY A 98 -11.53 2.12 5.83
C GLY A 98 -11.95 0.77 5.25
N GLU A 99 -12.99 0.18 5.83
CA GLU A 99 -13.47 -1.16 5.43
C GLU A 99 -14.80 -1.11 4.65
N ASP A 100 -15.47 0.03 4.62
CA ASP A 100 -16.75 0.22 3.92
C ASP A 100 -16.51 0.69 2.48
N PRO A 101 -16.67 -0.18 1.46
CA PRO A 101 -16.40 0.15 0.08
C PRO A 101 -17.30 1.27 -0.49
N THR A 102 -18.46 1.51 0.13
CA THR A 102 -19.38 2.58 -0.31
C THR A 102 -18.82 3.98 -0.02
N ARG A 103 -17.87 4.11 0.91
CA ARG A 103 -17.24 5.37 1.29
C ARG A 103 -16.04 5.74 0.41
N GLU A 104 -15.45 4.79 -0.30
CA GLU A 104 -14.26 5.02 -1.13
C GLU A 104 -14.46 6.20 -2.10
N PRO A 105 -15.54 6.29 -2.90
CA PRO A 105 -15.69 7.38 -3.86
C PRO A 105 -15.66 8.77 -3.22
N ALA A 106 -16.31 8.95 -2.07
CA ALA A 106 -16.36 10.22 -1.37
C ALA A 106 -14.98 10.63 -0.81
N ILE A 107 -14.26 9.68 -0.22
CA ILE A 107 -12.93 9.90 0.37
C ILE A 107 -11.93 10.26 -0.74
N VAL A 108 -11.87 9.43 -1.80
CA VAL A 108 -10.93 9.63 -2.90
C VAL A 108 -11.20 10.91 -3.67
N GLN A 109 -12.46 11.23 -3.96
CA GLN A 109 -12.82 12.50 -4.62
C GLN A 109 -12.46 13.71 -3.74
N SER A 110 -12.62 13.61 -2.41
CA SER A 110 -12.18 14.67 -1.50
C SER A 110 -10.69 14.93 -1.59
N LEU A 111 -9.88 13.87 -1.66
CA LEU A 111 -8.44 13.95 -1.85
C LEU A 111 -8.08 14.55 -3.22
N LEU A 112 -8.74 14.10 -4.30
CA LEU A 112 -8.50 14.56 -5.67
C LEU A 112 -8.83 16.05 -5.89
N ARG A 113 -9.78 16.62 -5.12
CA ARG A 113 -10.08 18.06 -5.15
C ARG A 113 -8.91 18.94 -4.73
N GLN A 114 -7.88 18.40 -4.11
CA GLN A 114 -6.63 19.11 -3.79
C GLN A 114 -5.68 19.27 -4.99
N SER A 115 -6.16 18.96 -6.21
CA SER A 115 -5.41 19.14 -7.47
C SER A 115 -4.09 18.36 -7.51
N LEU A 116 -4.08 17.13 -7.04
CA LEU A 116 -2.92 16.24 -6.99
C LEU A 116 -2.30 16.02 -8.37
N SER A 117 -0.99 15.88 -8.43
CA SER A 117 -0.24 15.46 -9.63
C SER A 117 -0.46 13.99 -9.94
N GLY A 118 -0.58 13.15 -8.92
CA GLY A 118 -0.84 11.72 -9.03
C GLY A 118 -1.55 11.16 -7.81
N LEU A 119 -2.14 9.99 -7.97
CA LEU A 119 -2.75 9.21 -6.89
C LEU A 119 -2.33 7.75 -7.02
N VAL A 120 -1.74 7.22 -5.94
CA VAL A 120 -1.56 5.80 -5.71
C VAL A 120 -2.75 5.31 -4.89
N ILE A 121 -3.43 4.27 -5.33
CA ILE A 121 -4.63 3.76 -4.66
C ILE A 121 -4.61 2.23 -4.57
N ALA A 122 -4.83 1.71 -3.36
CA ALA A 122 -5.21 0.32 -3.12
C ALA A 122 -6.74 0.30 -2.88
N PRO A 123 -7.55 -0.02 -3.91
CA PRO A 123 -9.00 0.19 -3.86
C PRO A 123 -9.69 -0.82 -2.94
N ILE A 124 -10.80 -0.40 -2.32
CA ILE A 124 -11.69 -1.27 -1.54
C ILE A 124 -13.06 -1.46 -2.21
N ALA A 125 -13.47 -0.52 -3.09
CA ALA A 125 -14.68 -0.68 -3.88
C ALA A 125 -14.48 -1.66 -5.04
N GLY A 126 -15.56 -2.30 -5.49
CA GLY A 126 -15.54 -3.24 -6.61
C GLY A 126 -15.47 -2.56 -7.99
N ASP A 127 -15.76 -1.26 -8.07
CA ASP A 127 -15.76 -0.45 -9.29
C ASP A 127 -15.21 0.94 -9.04
N GLN A 128 -14.26 1.38 -9.86
CA GLN A 128 -13.61 2.68 -9.78
C GLN A 128 -14.00 3.61 -10.96
N SER A 129 -15.09 3.36 -11.66
CA SER A 129 -15.59 4.22 -12.75
C SER A 129 -15.85 5.67 -12.31
N TYR A 130 -16.08 5.91 -11.00
CA TYR A 130 -16.18 7.24 -10.41
C TYR A 130 -14.92 8.11 -10.61
N LEU A 131 -13.79 7.51 -11.01
CA LEU A 131 -12.53 8.19 -11.30
C LEU A 131 -12.40 8.67 -12.74
N ASP A 132 -13.30 8.31 -13.67
CA ASP A 132 -13.21 8.67 -15.09
C ASP A 132 -13.03 10.17 -15.32
N ALA A 133 -13.76 11.01 -14.58
CA ALA A 133 -13.65 12.46 -14.66
C ALA A 133 -12.26 13.00 -14.25
N TRP A 134 -11.46 12.21 -13.56
CA TRP A 134 -10.17 12.61 -13.00
C TRP A 134 -8.96 12.15 -13.82
N VAL A 135 -9.11 11.12 -14.67
CA VAL A 135 -8.00 10.52 -15.46
C VAL A 135 -7.23 11.56 -16.29
N ALA A 136 -7.93 12.56 -16.82
CA ALA A 136 -7.30 13.61 -17.61
C ALA A 136 -6.48 14.60 -16.77
N ARG A 137 -6.79 14.72 -15.47
CA ARG A 137 -6.23 15.72 -14.56
C ARG A 137 -5.18 15.17 -13.62
N THR A 138 -5.37 13.94 -13.13
CA THR A 138 -4.51 13.26 -12.14
C THR A 138 -4.01 11.95 -12.70
N ARG A 139 -2.75 11.60 -12.45
CA ARG A 139 -2.18 10.30 -12.87
C ARG A 139 -2.55 9.26 -11.83
N LEU A 140 -3.36 8.27 -12.23
CA LEU A 140 -3.85 7.21 -11.35
C LEU A 140 -2.99 5.96 -11.52
N VAL A 141 -2.52 5.41 -10.41
CA VAL A 141 -1.80 4.13 -10.35
C VAL A 141 -2.40 3.31 -9.22
N PHE A 142 -2.79 2.09 -9.54
CA PHE A 142 -3.35 1.13 -8.59
C PHE A 142 -2.26 0.21 -8.07
N VAL A 143 -2.35 -0.15 -6.80
CA VAL A 143 -1.41 -1.05 -6.11
C VAL A 143 -2.18 -2.10 -5.32
N ASP A 144 -1.55 -3.25 -5.04
CA ASP A 144 -2.15 -4.37 -4.29
C ASP A 144 -3.36 -4.99 -5.00
N ARG A 145 -4.24 -4.17 -5.56
CA ARG A 145 -5.45 -4.58 -6.29
C ARG A 145 -5.55 -3.88 -7.63
N ARG A 146 -6.07 -4.58 -8.63
CA ARG A 146 -6.25 -4.02 -9.97
C ARG A 146 -7.41 -3.03 -9.99
N ALA A 147 -7.27 -2.03 -10.86
CA ALA A 147 -8.40 -1.17 -11.22
C ALA A 147 -9.55 -2.01 -11.84
N SER A 148 -10.78 -1.65 -11.51
CA SER A 148 -12.01 -2.17 -12.11
C SER A 148 -12.87 -1.00 -12.61
N GLY A 149 -13.56 -1.18 -13.73
CA GLY A 149 -14.39 -0.13 -14.35
C GLY A 149 -13.61 1.03 -15.00
N ILE A 150 -12.29 1.07 -14.91
CA ILE A 150 -11.43 2.14 -15.42
C ILE A 150 -10.13 1.59 -16.00
N VAL A 151 -9.57 2.28 -17.01
CA VAL A 151 -8.27 1.92 -17.59
C VAL A 151 -7.14 2.70 -16.91
N ALA A 152 -6.40 2.04 -16.01
CA ALA A 152 -5.28 2.63 -15.30
C ALA A 152 -4.09 1.66 -15.20
N ASP A 153 -2.93 2.18 -14.79
CA ASP A 153 -1.76 1.35 -14.50
C ASP A 153 -1.94 0.67 -13.14
N SER A 154 -1.57 -0.60 -13.04
CA SER A 154 -1.69 -1.39 -11.81
C SER A 154 -0.43 -2.21 -11.55
N PHE A 155 0.01 -2.22 -10.31
CA PHE A 155 1.07 -3.08 -9.79
C PHE A 155 0.49 -3.92 -8.66
N THR A 156 0.57 -5.24 -8.79
CA THR A 156 0.06 -6.20 -7.79
C THR A 156 1.11 -7.26 -7.53
N GLU A 157 0.93 -8.04 -6.51
CA GLU A 157 1.70 -9.25 -6.25
C GLU A 157 0.97 -10.49 -6.76
N ASP A 158 1.69 -11.61 -6.80
CA ASP A 158 1.09 -12.91 -7.14
C ASP A 158 0.52 -13.58 -5.87
N ASP A 159 -0.67 -13.14 -5.50
CA ASP A 159 -1.41 -13.68 -4.34
C ASP A 159 -1.62 -15.19 -4.42
N HIS A 160 -1.91 -15.68 -5.62
CA HIS A 160 -2.17 -17.11 -5.85
C HIS A 160 -0.89 -17.92 -5.64
N ALA A 161 0.20 -17.56 -6.34
CA ALA A 161 1.46 -18.28 -6.24
C ALA A 161 2.05 -18.21 -4.82
N GLY A 162 1.95 -17.04 -4.15
CA GLY A 162 2.41 -16.90 -2.77
C GLY A 162 1.65 -17.78 -1.78
N ALA A 163 0.32 -17.83 -1.88
CA ALA A 163 -0.48 -18.70 -1.03
C ALA A 163 -0.24 -20.19 -1.31
N GLN A 164 -0.07 -20.55 -2.58
CA GLN A 164 0.33 -21.91 -2.97
C GLN A 164 1.69 -22.27 -2.38
N LEU A 165 2.66 -21.34 -2.42
CA LEU A 165 4.00 -21.53 -1.86
C LEU A 165 3.96 -21.74 -0.34
N ALA A 166 3.23 -20.88 0.41
CA ALA A 166 3.08 -21.00 1.86
C ALA A 166 2.40 -22.31 2.27
N THR A 167 1.33 -22.69 1.58
CA THR A 167 0.59 -23.92 1.89
C THR A 167 1.42 -25.16 1.57
N ARG A 168 2.11 -25.18 0.42
CA ARG A 168 3.02 -26.25 0.06
C ARG A 168 4.13 -26.42 1.08
N HIS A 169 4.72 -25.33 1.57
CA HIS A 169 5.73 -25.37 2.62
C HIS A 169 5.20 -26.05 3.87
N LEU A 170 3.99 -25.77 4.32
CA LEU A 170 3.37 -26.48 5.45
C LEU A 170 3.17 -27.98 5.17
N VAL A 171 2.74 -28.32 3.95
CA VAL A 171 2.61 -29.74 3.53
C VAL A 171 3.96 -30.45 3.52
N GLU A 172 5.02 -29.84 3.04
CA GLU A 172 6.39 -30.38 3.03
C GLU A 172 6.92 -30.63 4.47
N HIS A 173 6.39 -29.90 5.47
CA HIS A 173 6.65 -30.14 6.90
C HIS A 173 5.72 -31.19 7.54
N GLY A 174 4.94 -31.90 6.72
CA GLY A 174 4.10 -33.03 7.15
C GLY A 174 2.69 -32.65 7.60
N HIS A 175 2.28 -31.38 7.47
CA HIS A 175 0.93 -30.96 7.85
C HIS A 175 -0.07 -31.31 6.75
N VAL A 176 -1.06 -32.14 7.08
CA VAL A 176 -2.16 -32.53 6.16
C VAL A 176 -3.48 -31.85 6.51
N ARG A 177 -3.63 -31.36 7.76
CA ARG A 177 -4.78 -30.56 8.18
C ARG A 177 -4.32 -29.12 8.46
N ILE A 178 -4.56 -28.25 7.50
CA ILE A 178 -4.08 -26.86 7.51
C ILE A 178 -5.28 -25.92 7.58
N GLY A 179 -5.40 -25.13 8.64
CA GLY A 179 -6.43 -24.10 8.75
C GLY A 179 -6.10 -22.88 7.88
N PHE A 180 -7.07 -22.31 7.19
CA PHE A 180 -6.96 -21.02 6.51
C PHE A 180 -7.72 -19.96 7.31
N LEU A 181 -7.01 -18.94 7.80
CA LEU A 181 -7.63 -17.78 8.44
C LEU A 181 -7.50 -16.55 7.54
N GLY A 182 -8.63 -15.93 7.21
CA GLY A 182 -8.68 -14.78 6.33
C GLY A 182 -9.64 -13.69 6.81
N ASP A 183 -9.61 -12.55 6.11
CA ASP A 183 -10.52 -11.44 6.33
C ASP A 183 -11.83 -11.62 5.54
N SER A 184 -11.84 -11.44 4.22
CA SER A 184 -13.03 -11.54 3.39
C SER A 184 -12.71 -11.94 1.96
N THR A 185 -13.46 -12.88 1.39
CA THR A 185 -13.35 -13.24 -0.03
C THR A 185 -13.95 -12.20 -0.98
N ALA A 186 -14.63 -11.18 -0.47
CA ALA A 186 -14.99 -10.00 -1.25
C ALA A 186 -13.73 -9.21 -1.67
N ILE A 187 -12.65 -9.30 -0.89
CA ILE A 187 -11.36 -8.71 -1.19
C ILE A 187 -10.62 -9.58 -2.22
N PRO A 188 -10.24 -9.05 -3.40
CA PRO A 188 -9.62 -9.83 -4.47
C PRO A 188 -8.33 -10.56 -4.07
N THR A 189 -7.47 -9.91 -3.25
CA THR A 189 -6.22 -10.50 -2.76
C THR A 189 -6.49 -11.69 -1.84
N SER A 190 -7.40 -11.58 -0.87
CA SER A 190 -7.77 -12.67 0.02
C SER A 190 -8.41 -13.84 -0.73
N ARG A 191 -9.24 -13.55 -1.73
CA ARG A 191 -9.81 -14.58 -2.61
C ARG A 191 -8.71 -15.28 -3.42
N GLY A 192 -7.74 -14.54 -3.97
CA GLY A 192 -6.60 -15.09 -4.69
C GLY A 192 -5.77 -16.03 -3.80
N ARG A 193 -5.53 -15.64 -2.55
CA ARG A 193 -4.81 -16.46 -1.56
C ARG A 193 -5.56 -17.72 -1.17
N LEU A 194 -6.88 -17.65 -1.00
CA LEU A 194 -7.70 -18.84 -0.76
C LEU A 194 -7.67 -19.81 -1.94
N VAL A 195 -7.65 -19.30 -3.19
CA VAL A 195 -7.52 -20.15 -4.38
C VAL A 195 -6.14 -20.82 -4.44
N GLY A 196 -5.06 -20.08 -4.11
CA GLY A 196 -3.70 -20.65 -4.02
C GLY A 196 -3.56 -21.71 -2.94
N TYR A 197 -4.17 -21.48 -1.76
CA TYR A 197 -4.25 -22.49 -0.70
C TYR A 197 -4.92 -23.79 -1.19
N ARG A 198 -6.09 -23.68 -1.84
CA ARG A 198 -6.79 -24.84 -2.40
C ARG A 198 -5.97 -25.57 -3.46
N ALA A 199 -5.27 -24.82 -4.32
CA ALA A 199 -4.42 -25.39 -5.35
C ALA A 199 -3.28 -26.22 -4.75
N ALA A 200 -2.63 -25.74 -3.68
CA ALA A 200 -1.56 -26.47 -3.03
C ALA A 200 -2.04 -27.77 -2.35
N LEU A 201 -3.23 -27.75 -1.72
CA LEU A 201 -3.83 -28.98 -1.17
C LEU A 201 -4.12 -30.00 -2.26
N LEU A 202 -4.69 -29.56 -3.38
CA LEU A 202 -4.98 -30.43 -4.53
C LEU A 202 -3.69 -31.05 -5.12
N ASP A 203 -2.64 -30.25 -5.27
CA ASP A 203 -1.34 -30.73 -5.78
C ASP A 203 -0.71 -31.77 -4.87
N ALA A 204 -1.01 -31.68 -3.56
CA ALA A 204 -0.55 -32.65 -2.55
C ALA A 204 -1.50 -33.85 -2.35
N ALA A 205 -2.56 -33.94 -3.14
CA ALA A 205 -3.63 -34.94 -2.98
C ALA A 205 -4.28 -34.93 -1.58
N ILE A 206 -4.41 -33.73 -0.97
CA ILE A 206 -5.11 -33.49 0.30
C ILE A 206 -6.49 -32.95 -0.04
N ASP A 207 -7.55 -33.58 0.51
CA ASP A 207 -8.91 -33.14 0.32
C ASP A 207 -9.15 -31.78 0.95
N TYR A 208 -9.81 -30.89 0.22
CA TYR A 208 -10.24 -29.58 0.73
C TYR A 208 -11.39 -29.74 1.72
N ASP A 209 -11.18 -29.27 2.94
CA ASP A 209 -12.18 -29.26 4.00
C ASP A 209 -12.62 -27.82 4.30
N GLU A 210 -13.87 -27.48 3.97
CA GLU A 210 -14.41 -26.14 4.19
C GLU A 210 -14.45 -25.73 5.66
N SER A 211 -14.55 -26.70 6.59
CA SER A 211 -14.54 -26.44 8.02
C SER A 211 -13.20 -25.87 8.53
N LEU A 212 -12.12 -26.06 7.80
CA LEU A 212 -10.80 -25.49 8.07
C LEU A 212 -10.63 -24.04 7.57
N VAL A 213 -11.63 -23.47 6.89
CA VAL A 213 -11.57 -22.11 6.36
C VAL A 213 -12.43 -21.17 7.20
N VAL A 214 -11.78 -20.25 7.92
CA VAL A 214 -12.48 -19.26 8.75
C VAL A 214 -12.15 -17.86 8.26
N LEU A 215 -13.21 -17.10 7.95
CA LEU A 215 -13.12 -15.72 7.47
C LEU A 215 -13.58 -14.75 8.56
N GLY A 216 -13.20 -13.46 8.42
CA GLY A 216 -13.58 -12.42 9.37
C GLY A 216 -12.59 -12.22 10.52
N ALA A 217 -11.37 -12.77 10.44
CA ALA A 217 -10.31 -12.57 11.43
C ALA A 217 -9.65 -11.18 11.24
N LEU A 218 -10.35 -10.12 11.63
CA LEU A 218 -9.92 -8.72 11.38
C LEU A 218 -9.09 -8.12 12.52
N ASP A 219 -9.25 -8.65 13.73
CA ASP A 219 -8.61 -8.20 14.95
C ASP A 219 -8.35 -9.37 15.91
N ARG A 220 -7.70 -9.09 17.04
CA ARG A 220 -7.37 -10.12 18.04
C ARG A 220 -8.58 -10.88 18.55
N ARG A 221 -9.73 -10.21 18.71
CA ARG A 221 -10.96 -10.84 19.25
C ARG A 221 -11.54 -11.82 18.22
N SER A 222 -11.69 -11.38 16.99
CA SER A 222 -12.19 -12.22 15.90
C SER A 222 -11.20 -13.32 15.52
N ALA A 223 -9.88 -13.07 15.55
CA ALA A 223 -8.87 -14.10 15.37
C ALA A 223 -8.93 -15.17 16.48
N ALA A 224 -9.11 -14.78 17.74
CA ALA A 224 -9.30 -15.73 18.84
C ALA A 224 -10.57 -16.56 18.68
N ALA A 225 -11.69 -15.96 18.25
CA ALA A 225 -12.92 -16.68 17.99
C ALA A 225 -12.78 -17.66 16.80
N ALA A 226 -12.09 -17.24 15.75
CA ALA A 226 -11.78 -18.07 14.58
C ALA A 226 -10.90 -19.28 14.97
N PHE A 227 -9.85 -19.03 15.73
CA PHE A 227 -8.98 -20.10 16.22
C PHE A 227 -9.73 -21.07 17.11
N ALA A 228 -10.50 -20.58 18.09
CA ALA A 228 -11.33 -21.42 18.96
C ALA A 228 -12.39 -22.24 18.21
N ALA A 229 -12.85 -21.78 17.04
CA ALA A 229 -13.73 -22.57 16.18
C ALA A 229 -12.97 -23.76 15.54
N LEU A 230 -11.74 -23.54 15.09
CA LEU A 230 -10.89 -24.60 14.55
C LEU A 230 -10.49 -25.62 15.60
N GLU A 231 -10.19 -25.21 16.83
CA GLU A 231 -9.83 -26.11 17.93
C GLU A 231 -10.99 -27.03 18.36
N ARG A 232 -12.25 -26.65 18.10
CA ARG A 232 -13.44 -27.46 18.45
C ARG A 232 -13.79 -28.50 17.40
N LEU A 233 -13.11 -28.52 16.26
CA LEU A 233 -13.32 -29.56 15.26
C LEU A 233 -12.95 -30.93 15.87
N GLU A 234 -13.59 -32.00 15.42
CA GLU A 234 -13.28 -33.37 15.85
C GLU A 234 -11.80 -33.70 15.57
N GLU A 235 -11.29 -33.21 14.45
CA GLU A 235 -9.87 -33.24 14.08
C GLU A 235 -9.37 -31.81 13.82
N PRO A 236 -8.75 -31.15 14.82
CA PRO A 236 -8.26 -29.79 14.65
C PRO A 236 -7.09 -29.70 13.65
N PRO A 237 -6.82 -28.52 13.05
CA PRO A 237 -5.68 -28.34 12.20
C PRO A 237 -4.37 -28.41 13.01
N THR A 238 -3.31 -28.91 12.40
CA THR A 238 -1.94 -28.92 12.95
C THR A 238 -1.09 -27.75 12.48
N ALA A 239 -1.59 -27.01 11.49
CA ALA A 239 -0.97 -25.81 10.98
C ALA A 239 -2.03 -24.77 10.59
N ILE A 240 -1.65 -23.49 10.58
CA ILE A 240 -2.48 -22.40 10.10
C ILE A 240 -1.76 -21.61 9.03
N PHE A 241 -2.46 -21.30 7.93
CA PHE A 241 -2.07 -20.29 6.98
C PHE A 241 -2.93 -19.04 7.19
N ALA A 242 -2.30 -17.95 7.67
CA ALA A 242 -2.93 -16.66 7.87
C ALA A 242 -2.82 -15.80 6.60
N SER A 243 -3.94 -15.36 6.06
CA SER A 243 -4.04 -14.79 4.70
C SER A 243 -3.44 -13.40 4.52
N ASN A 244 -3.09 -12.68 5.58
CA ASN A 244 -2.37 -11.40 5.52
C ASN A 244 -1.68 -11.08 6.85
N ALA A 245 -0.78 -10.09 6.84
CA ALA A 245 0.01 -9.70 8.02
C ALA A 245 -0.88 -9.29 9.21
N ARG A 246 -2.00 -8.60 8.97
CA ARG A 246 -2.96 -8.18 10.03
C ARG A 246 -3.57 -9.40 10.73
N VAL A 247 -3.99 -10.40 9.97
CA VAL A 247 -4.50 -11.67 10.52
C VAL A 247 -3.40 -12.37 11.30
N THR A 248 -2.18 -12.46 10.76
CA THR A 248 -1.04 -13.08 11.43
C THR A 248 -0.72 -12.39 12.76
N MET A 249 -0.58 -11.06 12.77
CA MET A 249 -0.32 -10.29 13.98
C MET A 249 -1.44 -10.42 15.03
N SER A 250 -2.70 -10.53 14.59
CA SER A 250 -3.84 -10.75 15.48
C SER A 250 -3.85 -12.15 16.09
N LEU A 251 -3.34 -13.15 15.35
CA LEU A 251 -3.31 -14.54 15.75
C LEU A 251 -2.13 -14.89 16.69
N VAL A 252 -0.95 -14.31 16.46
CA VAL A 252 0.26 -14.60 17.26
C VAL A 252 0.03 -14.55 18.78
N PRO A 253 -0.63 -13.54 19.36
CA PRO A 253 -0.90 -13.53 20.80
C PRO A 253 -1.89 -14.61 21.25
N VAL A 254 -2.74 -15.11 20.35
CA VAL A 254 -3.73 -16.15 20.62
C VAL A 254 -3.05 -17.52 20.69
N LEU A 255 -2.02 -17.73 19.86
CA LEU A 255 -1.29 -19.00 19.77
C LEU A 255 -0.27 -19.21 20.91
N ARG A 256 -0.13 -18.26 21.83
CA ARG A 256 0.74 -18.45 23.00
C ARG A 256 0.31 -19.65 23.81
N GLY A 257 1.22 -20.60 24.00
CA GLY A 257 0.94 -21.88 24.67
C GLY A 257 0.51 -23.02 23.74
N HIS A 258 0.36 -22.76 22.45
CA HIS A 258 0.04 -23.76 21.41
C HIS A 258 1.26 -24.05 20.55
N GLY A 259 2.42 -24.27 21.18
CA GLY A 259 3.72 -24.45 20.51
C GLY A 259 3.82 -25.66 19.55
N HIS A 260 2.79 -26.50 19.50
CA HIS A 260 2.67 -27.59 18.54
C HIS A 260 2.00 -27.21 17.22
N LEU A 261 1.46 -25.99 17.12
CA LEU A 261 0.76 -25.52 15.94
C LEU A 261 1.69 -24.73 15.03
N ALA A 262 1.90 -25.19 13.81
CA ALA A 262 2.66 -24.46 12.81
C ALA A 262 1.89 -23.24 12.29
N LEU A 263 2.60 -22.17 11.91
CA LEU A 263 2.05 -20.94 11.41
C LEU A 263 2.83 -20.43 10.18
N ALA A 264 2.14 -20.21 9.08
CA ALA A 264 2.64 -19.43 7.96
C ALA A 264 1.76 -18.20 7.73
N GLY A 265 2.35 -17.03 7.50
CA GLY A 265 1.64 -15.78 7.22
C GLY A 265 1.84 -15.31 5.79
N PHE A 266 0.90 -14.54 5.25
CA PHE A 266 1.11 -13.78 4.03
C PHE A 266 1.40 -12.31 4.37
N GLY A 267 2.51 -11.78 3.86
CA GLY A 267 3.03 -10.45 4.22
C GLY A 267 3.92 -10.48 5.45
N ASP A 268 5.15 -10.01 5.30
CA ASP A 268 6.04 -9.82 6.44
C ASP A 268 5.62 -8.61 7.27
N PHE A 269 5.96 -8.61 8.54
CA PHE A 269 5.58 -7.54 9.47
C PHE A 269 6.70 -7.26 10.48
N PRO A 270 6.76 -6.05 11.06
CA PRO A 270 7.79 -5.71 12.03
C PRO A 270 7.83 -6.71 13.20
N MET A 271 9.02 -7.15 13.55
CA MET A 271 9.32 -8.09 14.63
C MET A 271 8.90 -9.55 14.38
N ALA A 272 8.45 -9.93 13.19
CA ALA A 272 8.11 -11.32 12.89
C ALA A 272 9.30 -12.28 13.08
N ASP A 273 10.51 -11.80 12.86
CA ASP A 273 11.79 -12.47 13.07
C ASP A 273 12.24 -12.51 14.53
N MET A 274 11.67 -11.65 15.40
CA MET A 274 12.01 -11.55 16.83
C MET A 274 11.04 -12.32 17.72
N LEU A 275 9.97 -12.88 17.15
CA LEU A 275 9.03 -13.72 17.89
C LEU A 275 9.65 -15.09 18.21
N ASP A 276 9.10 -15.77 19.21
CA ASP A 276 9.48 -17.13 19.57
C ASP A 276 8.22 -18.03 19.56
N PRO A 277 8.10 -18.92 18.54
CA PRO A 277 8.96 -19.04 17.35
C PRO A 277 8.83 -17.84 16.39
N SER A 278 9.90 -17.53 15.65
CA SER A 278 9.88 -16.54 14.58
C SER A 278 8.98 -17.01 13.42
N VAL A 279 8.19 -16.07 12.86
CA VAL A 279 7.07 -16.42 11.96
C VAL A 279 7.53 -16.54 10.51
N THR A 280 7.30 -17.70 9.89
CA THR A 280 7.45 -17.94 8.45
C THR A 280 6.39 -17.15 7.68
N VAL A 281 6.79 -16.41 6.64
CA VAL A 281 5.90 -15.55 5.88
C VAL A 281 6.16 -15.60 4.37
N ILE A 282 5.16 -15.21 3.60
CA ILE A 282 5.36 -14.78 2.21
C ILE A 282 5.67 -13.30 2.22
N ASP A 283 6.85 -12.90 1.78
CA ASP A 283 7.21 -11.48 1.62
C ASP A 283 6.69 -10.93 0.29
N GLN A 284 6.14 -9.72 0.35
CA GLN A 284 5.43 -9.04 -0.74
C GLN A 284 6.23 -7.88 -1.36
N ASP A 285 7.32 -7.45 -0.73
CA ASP A 285 8.09 -6.24 -1.09
C ASP A 285 7.22 -4.98 -1.33
N PRO A 286 6.53 -4.47 -0.30
CA PRO A 286 5.71 -3.26 -0.43
C PRO A 286 6.52 -2.03 -0.84
N ALA A 287 7.84 -2.01 -0.57
CA ALA A 287 8.72 -0.93 -0.95
C ALA A 287 8.95 -0.90 -2.47
N ALA A 288 9.11 -2.05 -3.13
CA ALA A 288 9.18 -2.14 -4.58
C ALA A 288 7.88 -1.67 -5.23
N LEU A 289 6.70 -2.09 -4.69
CA LEU A 289 5.40 -1.62 -5.17
C LEU A 289 5.26 -0.10 -5.11
N GLY A 290 5.57 0.50 -3.95
CA GLY A 290 5.51 1.94 -3.75
C GLY A 290 6.45 2.71 -4.68
N THR A 291 7.67 2.21 -4.85
CA THR A 291 8.68 2.77 -5.76
C THR A 291 8.19 2.75 -7.21
N LEU A 292 7.70 1.61 -7.69
CA LEU A 292 7.20 1.46 -9.06
C LEU A 292 5.96 2.32 -9.31
N ALA A 293 5.06 2.43 -8.34
CA ALA A 293 3.87 3.26 -8.44
C ALA A 293 4.22 4.74 -8.55
N ALA A 294 5.10 5.24 -7.69
CA ALA A 294 5.56 6.64 -7.73
C ALA A 294 6.32 6.95 -9.02
N GLN A 295 7.23 6.07 -9.42
CA GLN A 295 7.98 6.21 -10.68
C GLN A 295 7.03 6.24 -11.89
N ARG A 296 5.98 5.40 -11.91
CA ARG A 296 4.98 5.40 -12.98
C ARG A 296 4.20 6.72 -13.04
N ILE A 297 3.88 7.33 -11.89
CA ILE A 297 3.25 8.67 -11.86
C ILE A 297 4.19 9.69 -12.51
N LEU A 298 5.47 9.72 -12.10
CA LEU A 298 6.47 10.64 -12.64
C LEU A 298 6.67 10.44 -14.15
N ASP A 299 6.79 9.21 -14.59
CA ASP A 299 6.90 8.85 -16.01
C ASP A 299 5.70 9.34 -16.82
N ARG A 300 4.49 9.18 -16.27
CA ARG A 300 3.25 9.66 -16.90
C ARG A 300 3.14 11.19 -16.92
N LEU A 301 3.76 11.86 -15.95
CA LEU A 301 3.84 13.33 -15.93
C LEU A 301 4.84 13.84 -16.98
N ALA A 302 6.01 13.22 -17.08
CA ALA A 302 7.05 13.58 -18.02
C ALA A 302 6.69 13.20 -19.46
N HIS A 303 6.11 12.02 -19.66
CA HIS A 303 5.85 11.41 -20.97
C HIS A 303 4.39 10.97 -21.12
N PRO A 304 3.39 11.89 -21.20
CA PRO A 304 1.97 11.56 -21.17
C PRO A 304 1.50 10.64 -22.29
N ARG A 305 2.19 10.65 -23.43
CA ARG A 305 1.83 9.87 -24.64
C ARG A 305 2.55 8.53 -24.72
N ARG A 306 3.55 8.28 -23.88
CA ARG A 306 4.32 7.03 -23.90
C ARG A 306 3.42 5.87 -23.50
N ARG A 307 3.53 4.75 -24.22
CA ARG A 307 2.83 3.50 -23.88
C ARG A 307 3.62 2.76 -22.81
N TYR A 308 2.92 2.29 -21.79
CA TYR A 308 3.45 1.46 -20.70
C TYR A 308 2.64 0.18 -20.58
N ARG A 309 3.25 -0.88 -20.08
CA ARG A 309 2.51 -2.07 -19.64
C ARG A 309 1.55 -1.66 -18.53
N ARG A 310 0.26 -1.91 -18.73
CA ARG A 310 -0.80 -1.46 -17.82
C ARG A 310 -0.87 -2.23 -16.52
N HIS A 311 -0.51 -3.50 -16.56
CA HIS A 311 -0.54 -4.35 -15.38
C HIS A 311 0.80 -5.07 -15.23
N THR A 312 1.38 -5.00 -14.04
CA THR A 312 2.62 -5.68 -13.67
C THR A 312 2.35 -6.45 -12.38
N VAL A 313 2.65 -7.74 -12.40
CA VAL A 313 2.61 -8.60 -11.22
C VAL A 313 4.04 -8.76 -10.74
N LEU A 314 4.28 -8.47 -9.47
CA LEU A 314 5.56 -8.69 -8.81
C LEU A 314 5.58 -10.11 -8.23
N PRO A 315 6.74 -10.78 -8.26
CA PRO A 315 6.91 -12.04 -7.55
C PRO A 315 6.83 -11.82 -6.05
N VAL A 316 6.53 -12.88 -5.33
CA VAL A 316 6.60 -12.94 -3.86
C VAL A 316 7.56 -14.07 -3.47
N GLU A 317 8.12 -14.00 -2.28
CA GLU A 317 9.11 -14.95 -1.79
C GLU A 317 8.70 -15.55 -0.46
N LEU A 318 9.03 -16.83 -0.23
CA LEU A 318 8.89 -17.47 1.08
C LEU A 318 10.11 -17.11 1.94
N VAL A 319 9.86 -16.49 3.06
CA VAL A 319 10.84 -16.27 4.13
C VAL A 319 10.60 -17.31 5.21
N GLU A 320 11.33 -18.42 5.10
CA GLU A 320 11.24 -19.51 6.06
C GLU A 320 11.86 -19.10 7.40
N ARG A 321 11.13 -19.35 8.50
CA ARG A 321 11.54 -19.12 9.88
C ARG A 321 11.10 -20.30 10.76
N ALA A 322 11.14 -20.15 12.08
CA ALA A 322 10.97 -21.27 13.02
C ALA A 322 9.50 -21.72 13.22
N SER A 323 8.49 -20.97 12.80
CA SER A 323 7.09 -21.28 13.15
C SER A 323 6.46 -22.45 12.38
N CYS A 324 7.14 -23.00 11.36
CA CYS A 324 6.67 -24.15 10.59
C CYS A 324 7.41 -25.43 10.92
N LEU A 325 8.50 -25.38 11.70
CA LEU A 325 9.23 -26.56 12.09
C LEU A 325 8.38 -27.37 13.07
N SER A 326 8.04 -28.62 12.71
CA SER A 326 7.36 -29.53 13.60
C SER A 326 8.25 -29.74 14.83
N THR A 327 7.80 -29.31 15.98
CA THR A 327 8.35 -29.76 17.24
C THR A 327 7.95 -31.23 17.38
N GLY A 328 8.86 -32.14 16.98
CA GLY A 328 8.70 -33.60 17.11
C GLY A 328 8.51 -34.04 18.55
#